data_12e8fd4ee9163c4da25403328dca882f
#
_entry.id   12e8fd4ee9163c4da25403328dca882f
#
_cell.length_a   1.000
_cell.length_b   1.000
_cell.length_c   1.000
_cell.angle_alpha   90.00
_cell.angle_beta   90.00
_cell.angle_gamma   90.00
#
_symmetry.space_group_name_H-M   'P 1'
#
loop_
_entity.id
_entity.type
_entity.pdbx_description
1 polymer ?
#
loop_
_entity_poly.entity_id
_entity_poly.type
_entity_poly.pdbx_seq_one_letter_code
_entity_poly.pdbx_strand_id
1 'polypeptide(L)'
;MKKIALIMDGWKRFFTYAWPAGILQRIKETGEDVNLYIFNSSGDWSLDDDYNIGEYNIYSLPNLSDFDGIILDTNNIRYPDVSKRIIEAAKKTGKPVISIAKEIEDFYYVGIDNYASIQKMIAHLHEKHGCGRFWFIMGPPNNYENQVRVAGLKDYMRSHGIAYQEQDFYYESYAYQCGVHGFEYLYKLSDGYMPEAIICASDNIAVGVCEAAANHGLRVPQDFYVTGFDNFDKAAYYVPKITTIGHIREEVGYRCADILLRIWNGEHVDKFNYTSTECIFWDSCGCKSDTEVDHATHAKGQIIYDIETTEFEEQVLTLEYELMNCKTVKEMSRWIPECIPAMKCDAMYLVLDDHINDFKKKKELYDFHIIQ
;
A
#
# COMPACT_ATOMS: atom_id res chain seq x y z
N MET A 1 21.49 4.58 -22.01
CA MET A 1 20.10 4.41 -21.57
C MET A 1 20.03 3.20 -20.63
N LYS A 2 19.70 3.41 -19.38
CA LYS A 2 19.48 2.37 -18.36
C LYS A 2 18.00 2.03 -18.23
N LYS A 3 17.67 0.84 -17.75
CA LYS A 3 16.28 0.39 -17.61
C LYS A 3 16.01 -0.09 -16.20
N ILE A 4 14.96 0.40 -15.57
CA ILE A 4 14.48 -0.07 -14.26
C ILE A 4 13.16 -0.81 -14.48
N ALA A 5 13.04 -2.03 -13.93
CA ALA A 5 11.76 -2.71 -13.78
C ALA A 5 11.21 -2.45 -12.38
N LEU A 6 10.01 -1.92 -12.27
CA LEU A 6 9.24 -1.79 -11.04
C LEU A 6 8.08 -2.78 -11.09
N ILE A 7 8.12 -3.78 -10.21
CA ILE A 7 7.03 -4.76 -10.02
C ILE A 7 6.30 -4.39 -8.75
N MET A 8 4.99 -4.13 -8.87
CA MET A 8 4.15 -3.72 -7.75
C MET A 8 2.73 -4.28 -7.89
N ASP A 9 1.97 -4.26 -6.79
CA ASP A 9 0.63 -4.82 -6.71
C ASP A 9 -0.41 -3.78 -6.30
N GLY A 10 -1.52 -3.74 -7.03
CA GLY A 10 -2.70 -2.93 -6.71
C GLY A 10 -2.74 -1.55 -7.36
N TRP A 11 -3.78 -1.31 -8.14
CA TRP A 11 -4.00 -0.05 -8.87
C TRP A 11 -4.47 1.11 -8.00
N LYS A 12 -5.27 0.84 -6.98
CA LYS A 12 -5.93 1.87 -6.15
C LYS A 12 -5.25 2.05 -4.79
N ARG A 13 -4.02 1.59 -4.63
CA ARG A 13 -3.28 1.80 -3.38
C ARG A 13 -2.64 3.19 -3.42
N PHE A 14 -2.66 3.88 -2.30
CA PHE A 14 -2.11 5.25 -2.20
C PHE A 14 -0.63 5.36 -2.57
N PHE A 15 0.15 4.29 -2.44
CA PHE A 15 1.55 4.25 -2.84
C PHE A 15 1.78 3.96 -4.32
N THR A 16 0.75 3.52 -5.06
CA THR A 16 0.85 3.13 -6.49
C THR A 16 1.42 4.25 -7.35
N TYR A 17 1.13 5.50 -7.03
CA TYR A 17 1.63 6.67 -7.75
C TYR A 17 2.82 7.33 -7.06
N ALA A 18 2.91 7.26 -5.73
CA ALA A 18 3.94 7.91 -4.96
C ALA A 18 5.34 7.34 -5.22
N TRP A 19 5.47 6.01 -5.30
CA TRP A 19 6.77 5.40 -5.58
C TRP A 19 7.29 5.70 -6.99
N PRO A 20 6.51 5.52 -8.08
CA PRO A 20 6.92 5.97 -9.41
C PRO A 20 7.28 7.46 -9.45
N ALA A 21 6.50 8.33 -8.80
CA ALA A 21 6.78 9.76 -8.76
C ALA A 21 8.14 10.05 -8.11
N GLY A 22 8.44 9.43 -6.98
CA GLY A 22 9.74 9.57 -6.31
C GLY A 22 10.90 9.04 -7.16
N ILE A 23 10.73 7.90 -7.83
CA ILE A 23 11.72 7.35 -8.77
C ILE A 23 12.00 8.32 -9.90
N LEU A 24 10.94 8.81 -10.56
CA LEU A 24 11.05 9.74 -11.70
C LEU A 24 11.64 11.09 -11.27
N GLN A 25 11.29 11.57 -10.08
CA GLN A 25 11.90 12.78 -9.52
C GLN A 25 13.41 12.62 -9.41
N ARG A 26 13.90 11.53 -8.82
CA ARG A 26 15.33 11.31 -8.65
C ARG A 26 16.07 11.15 -9.99
N ILE A 27 15.50 10.45 -10.95
CA ILE A 27 16.05 10.33 -12.30
C ILE A 27 16.17 11.71 -12.96
N LYS A 28 15.11 12.52 -12.87
CA LYS A 28 15.10 13.86 -13.44
C LYS A 28 16.15 14.79 -12.83
N GLU A 29 16.37 14.71 -11.52
CA GLU A 29 17.38 15.53 -10.82
C GLU A 29 18.80 15.23 -11.26
N THR A 30 19.10 13.98 -11.60
CA THR A 30 20.43 13.59 -12.07
C THR A 30 20.67 13.83 -13.55
N GLY A 31 19.59 13.96 -14.33
CA GLY A 31 19.68 14.05 -15.80
C GLY A 31 20.18 12.77 -16.48
N GLU A 32 20.20 11.65 -15.75
CA GLU A 32 20.61 10.35 -16.28
C GLU A 32 19.58 9.81 -17.28
N ASP A 33 20.05 9.15 -18.33
CA ASP A 33 19.20 8.51 -19.34
C ASP A 33 18.70 7.14 -18.83
N VAL A 34 17.59 7.16 -18.08
CA VAL A 34 16.96 6.01 -17.42
C VAL A 34 15.49 5.92 -17.76
N ASN A 35 15.04 4.76 -18.22
CA ASN A 35 13.63 4.46 -18.43
C ASN A 35 13.08 3.59 -17.27
N LEU A 36 11.92 3.98 -16.76
CA LEU A 36 11.15 3.22 -15.78
C LEU A 36 10.04 2.43 -16.49
N TYR A 37 10.02 1.13 -16.28
CA TYR A 37 8.97 0.21 -16.74
C TYR A 37 8.21 -0.32 -15.54
N ILE A 38 6.90 -0.12 -15.51
CA ILE A 38 6.04 -0.50 -14.40
C ILE A 38 5.20 -1.70 -14.80
N PHE A 39 5.31 -2.78 -14.02
CA PHE A 39 4.50 -3.99 -14.13
C PHE A 39 3.61 -4.06 -12.90
N ASN A 40 2.36 -3.66 -13.06
CA ASN A 40 1.41 -3.52 -11.97
C ASN A 40 0.17 -4.36 -12.23
N SER A 41 -0.20 -5.24 -11.30
CA SER A 41 -1.45 -6.00 -11.35
C SER A 41 -2.61 -5.14 -10.84
N SER A 42 -3.85 -5.54 -11.13
CA SER A 42 -5.04 -4.94 -10.52
C SER A 42 -5.17 -5.28 -9.03
N GLY A 43 -4.39 -6.26 -8.56
CA GLY A 43 -4.45 -6.76 -7.20
C GLY A 43 -5.56 -7.79 -6.98
N ASP A 44 -5.88 -8.03 -5.72
CA ASP A 44 -6.82 -9.04 -5.26
C ASP A 44 -8.22 -8.42 -5.09
N TRP A 45 -8.95 -8.29 -6.18
CA TRP A 45 -10.25 -7.61 -6.23
C TRP A 45 -11.45 -8.52 -6.41
N SER A 46 -11.23 -9.70 -7.01
CA SER A 46 -12.29 -10.64 -7.31
C SER A 46 -12.51 -11.63 -6.16
N LEU A 47 -13.76 -12.09 -6.01
CA LEU A 47 -14.07 -13.26 -5.20
C LEU A 47 -13.64 -14.57 -5.88
N ASP A 48 -13.26 -14.51 -7.16
CA ASP A 48 -12.76 -15.62 -7.96
C ASP A 48 -11.23 -15.61 -7.91
N ASP A 49 -10.68 -16.62 -7.24
CA ASP A 49 -9.22 -16.78 -7.10
C ASP A 49 -8.53 -17.03 -8.44
N ASP A 50 -9.17 -17.70 -9.40
CA ASP A 50 -8.59 -17.92 -10.73
C ASP A 50 -8.43 -16.60 -11.50
N TYR A 51 -9.38 -15.67 -11.33
CA TYR A 51 -9.28 -14.33 -11.90
C TYR A 51 -8.10 -13.56 -11.27
N ASN A 52 -7.99 -13.52 -9.95
CA ASN A 52 -6.92 -12.83 -9.25
C ASN A 52 -5.55 -13.41 -9.61
N ILE A 53 -5.43 -14.74 -9.76
CA ILE A 53 -4.19 -15.38 -10.24
C ILE A 53 -3.88 -14.96 -11.67
N GLY A 54 -4.89 -14.80 -12.51
CA GLY A 54 -4.76 -14.31 -13.89
C GLY A 54 -4.13 -12.93 -13.98
N GLU A 55 -4.52 -12.01 -13.09
CA GLU A 55 -3.96 -10.65 -13.00
C GLU A 55 -2.44 -10.65 -12.79
N TYR A 56 -1.92 -11.64 -12.05
CA TYR A 56 -0.47 -11.75 -11.80
C TYR A 56 0.34 -12.27 -12.99
N ASN A 57 -0.27 -12.58 -14.12
CA ASN A 57 0.45 -12.93 -15.36
C ASN A 57 1.28 -11.75 -15.89
N ILE A 58 0.92 -10.51 -15.58
CA ILE A 58 1.69 -9.30 -15.90
C ILE A 58 3.17 -9.44 -15.47
N TYR A 59 3.43 -10.11 -14.36
CA TYR A 59 4.80 -10.28 -13.84
C TYR A 59 5.63 -11.31 -14.61
N SER A 60 5.02 -12.08 -15.49
CA SER A 60 5.69 -13.03 -16.38
C SER A 60 6.03 -12.42 -17.75
N LEU A 61 5.51 -11.22 -18.06
CA LEU A 61 5.76 -10.55 -19.34
C LEU A 61 7.22 -10.08 -19.48
N PRO A 62 7.84 -9.44 -18.45
CA PRO A 62 9.18 -8.93 -18.63
C PRO A 62 10.23 -10.04 -18.53
N ASN A 63 11.20 -10.05 -19.47
CA ASN A 63 12.45 -10.71 -19.21
C ASN A 63 13.31 -9.81 -18.31
N LEU A 64 13.35 -10.11 -17.01
CA LEU A 64 14.06 -9.26 -16.03
C LEU A 64 15.56 -9.12 -16.30
N SER A 65 16.16 -10.00 -17.11
CA SER A 65 17.57 -9.88 -17.51
C SER A 65 17.84 -8.69 -18.43
N ASP A 66 16.80 -8.13 -19.08
CA ASP A 66 16.91 -6.98 -19.99
C ASP A 66 16.96 -5.63 -19.25
N PHE A 67 16.83 -5.67 -17.92
CA PHE A 67 16.87 -4.50 -17.05
C PHE A 67 18.20 -4.36 -16.34
N ASP A 68 18.57 -3.12 -16.03
CA ASP A 68 19.80 -2.81 -15.30
C ASP A 68 19.60 -2.78 -13.79
N GLY A 69 18.36 -2.58 -13.35
CA GLY A 69 17.93 -2.61 -11.95
C GLY A 69 16.49 -3.05 -11.81
N ILE A 70 16.16 -3.68 -10.69
CA ILE A 70 14.85 -4.26 -10.43
C ILE A 70 14.36 -3.75 -9.06
N ILE A 71 13.13 -3.28 -9.00
CA ILE A 71 12.47 -2.85 -7.76
C ILE A 71 11.22 -3.71 -7.58
N LEU A 72 11.07 -4.33 -6.40
CA LEU A 72 10.01 -5.29 -6.11
C LEU A 72 9.18 -4.86 -4.91
N ASP A 73 7.86 -4.75 -5.08
CA ASP A 73 6.88 -4.81 -4.00
C ASP A 73 6.25 -6.20 -3.97
N THR A 74 6.77 -7.09 -3.14
CA THR A 74 6.18 -8.42 -2.94
C THR A 74 5.43 -8.55 -1.61
N ASN A 75 5.44 -7.51 -0.79
CA ASN A 75 4.77 -7.51 0.52
C ASN A 75 3.24 -7.52 0.39
N ASN A 76 2.72 -6.95 -0.69
CA ASN A 76 1.30 -6.80 -0.94
C ASN A 76 0.70 -7.92 -1.81
N ILE A 77 1.52 -8.79 -2.42
CA ILE A 77 1.05 -9.91 -3.22
C ILE A 77 0.50 -11.00 -2.29
N ARG A 78 -0.79 -11.28 -2.42
CA ARG A 78 -1.52 -12.24 -1.57
C ARG A 78 -0.99 -13.68 -1.69
N TYR A 79 -0.60 -14.10 -2.90
CA TYR A 79 -0.22 -15.48 -3.18
C TYR A 79 1.30 -15.69 -3.02
N PRO A 80 1.74 -16.48 -2.01
CA PRO A 80 3.17 -16.69 -1.74
C PRO A 80 3.94 -17.28 -2.93
N ASP A 81 3.32 -18.16 -3.72
CA ASP A 81 3.96 -18.78 -4.89
C ASP A 81 4.25 -17.77 -5.99
N VAL A 82 3.38 -16.76 -6.17
CA VAL A 82 3.62 -15.66 -7.10
C VAL A 82 4.82 -14.84 -6.64
N SER A 83 4.83 -14.42 -5.37
CA SER A 83 5.95 -13.67 -4.79
C SER A 83 7.26 -14.45 -4.91
N LYS A 84 7.25 -15.75 -4.59
CA LYS A 84 8.43 -16.62 -4.68
C LYS A 84 8.96 -16.69 -6.11
N ARG A 85 8.09 -16.88 -7.10
CA ARG A 85 8.47 -16.93 -8.52
C ARG A 85 9.14 -15.63 -8.98
N ILE A 86 8.60 -14.47 -8.59
CA ILE A 86 9.17 -13.16 -8.93
C ILE A 86 10.55 -12.99 -8.28
N ILE A 87 10.68 -13.31 -7.00
CA ILE A 87 11.95 -13.23 -6.27
C ILE A 87 13.02 -14.12 -6.92
N GLU A 88 12.67 -15.36 -7.24
CA GLU A 88 13.61 -16.29 -7.91
C GLU A 88 13.99 -15.80 -9.31
N ALA A 89 13.06 -15.23 -10.07
CA ALA A 89 13.36 -14.66 -11.37
C ALA A 89 14.32 -13.46 -11.25
N ALA A 90 14.09 -12.56 -10.28
CA ALA A 90 14.96 -11.43 -10.03
C ALA A 90 16.37 -11.87 -9.58
N LYS A 91 16.50 -12.83 -8.66
CA LYS A 91 17.80 -13.38 -8.22
C LYS A 91 18.62 -13.94 -9.37
N LYS A 92 18.00 -14.63 -10.32
CA LYS A 92 18.68 -15.24 -11.48
C LYS A 92 19.33 -14.22 -12.41
N THR A 93 18.90 -12.97 -12.39
CA THR A 93 19.45 -11.93 -13.27
C THR A 93 20.86 -11.49 -12.89
N GLY A 94 21.26 -11.64 -11.63
CA GLY A 94 22.50 -11.08 -11.08
C GLY A 94 22.57 -9.55 -11.09
N LYS A 95 21.45 -8.87 -11.35
CA LYS A 95 21.34 -7.41 -11.34
C LYS A 95 21.06 -6.90 -9.92
N PRO A 96 21.31 -5.60 -9.64
CA PRO A 96 20.86 -4.99 -8.39
C PRO A 96 19.33 -5.10 -8.25
N VAL A 97 18.88 -5.66 -7.11
CA VAL A 97 17.46 -5.79 -6.79
C VAL A 97 17.18 -5.07 -5.48
N ILE A 98 16.13 -4.25 -5.49
CA ILE A 98 15.62 -3.56 -4.30
C ILE A 98 14.26 -4.16 -3.94
N SER A 99 14.08 -4.53 -2.69
CA SER A 99 12.80 -4.93 -2.12
C SER A 99 12.21 -3.77 -1.31
N ILE A 100 11.01 -3.36 -1.66
CA ILE A 100 10.25 -2.35 -0.91
C ILE A 100 9.47 -3.05 0.21
N ALA A 101 9.49 -2.46 1.40
CA ALA A 101 8.65 -2.80 2.55
C ALA A 101 8.77 -4.22 3.10
N LYS A 102 9.56 -5.10 2.46
CA LYS A 102 9.81 -6.47 2.91
C LYS A 102 11.29 -6.81 2.78
N GLU A 103 11.89 -7.28 3.87
CA GLU A 103 13.25 -7.78 3.85
C GLU A 103 13.33 -9.10 3.07
N ILE A 104 14.24 -9.16 2.09
CA ILE A 104 14.54 -10.35 1.31
C ILE A 104 16.05 -10.53 1.30
N GLU A 105 16.52 -11.74 1.64
CA GLU A 105 17.94 -12.08 1.61
C GLU A 105 18.54 -11.78 0.23
N ASP A 106 19.74 -11.21 0.21
CA ASP A 106 20.52 -10.78 -0.96
C ASP A 106 20.03 -9.51 -1.67
N PHE A 107 18.85 -8.97 -1.35
CA PHE A 107 18.33 -7.72 -1.93
C PHE A 107 18.64 -6.51 -1.05
N TYR A 108 18.70 -5.33 -1.66
CA TYR A 108 18.66 -4.08 -0.92
C TYR A 108 17.25 -3.86 -0.39
N TYR A 109 17.15 -3.40 0.83
CA TYR A 109 15.87 -3.06 1.45
C TYR A 109 15.65 -1.55 1.43
N VAL A 110 14.45 -1.13 1.05
CA VAL A 110 13.97 0.25 1.24
C VAL A 110 12.58 0.20 1.87
N GLY A 111 12.40 0.95 2.95
CA GLY A 111 11.14 1.04 3.65
C GLY A 111 11.27 1.92 4.89
N ILE A 112 10.24 1.94 5.72
CA ILE A 112 10.24 2.63 7.00
C ILE A 112 10.71 1.72 8.12
N ASP A 113 11.27 2.31 9.20
CA ASP A 113 11.53 1.56 10.43
C ASP A 113 10.22 1.38 11.21
N ASN A 114 9.46 0.36 10.81
CA ASN A 114 8.20 0.01 11.44
C ASN A 114 8.34 -0.34 12.93
N TYR A 115 9.47 -1.00 13.28
CA TYR A 115 9.74 -1.43 14.65
C TYR A 115 9.97 -0.23 15.58
N ALA A 116 10.92 0.65 15.24
CA ALA A 116 11.20 1.82 16.06
C ALA A 116 10.03 2.80 16.08
N SER A 117 9.31 2.95 14.97
CA SER A 117 8.19 3.87 14.85
C SER A 117 7.03 3.48 15.78
N ILE A 118 6.64 2.20 15.79
CA ILE A 118 5.54 1.75 16.65
C ILE A 118 5.94 1.74 18.12
N GLN A 119 7.23 1.50 18.45
CA GLN A 119 7.72 1.61 19.81
C GLN A 119 7.63 3.04 20.34
N LYS A 120 7.93 4.06 19.50
CA LYS A 120 7.75 5.46 19.89
C LYS A 120 6.28 5.80 20.17
N MET A 121 5.35 5.21 19.41
CA MET A 121 3.91 5.44 19.61
C MET A 121 3.41 4.84 20.93
N ILE A 122 3.73 3.57 21.21
CA ILE A 122 3.32 2.95 22.48
C ILE A 122 4.03 3.60 23.67
N ALA A 123 5.30 4.01 23.53
CA ALA A 123 6.03 4.75 24.56
C ALA A 123 5.32 6.08 24.91
N HIS A 124 4.87 6.83 23.90
CA HIS A 124 4.11 8.05 24.14
C HIS A 124 2.83 7.81 24.95
N LEU A 125 2.06 6.78 24.60
CA LEU A 125 0.83 6.44 25.34
C LEU A 125 1.14 5.98 26.77
N HIS A 126 2.17 5.16 26.94
CA HIS A 126 2.57 4.64 28.25
C HIS A 126 3.19 5.71 29.13
N GLU A 127 4.24 6.40 28.66
CA GLU A 127 5.05 7.30 29.47
C GLU A 127 4.38 8.67 29.70
N LYS A 128 3.69 9.20 28.68
CA LYS A 128 3.06 10.52 28.76
C LYS A 128 1.62 10.46 29.25
N HIS A 129 0.85 9.44 28.85
CA HIS A 129 -0.56 9.32 29.20
C HIS A 129 -0.83 8.27 30.29
N GLY A 130 0.19 7.51 30.74
CA GLY A 130 0.08 6.54 31.81
C GLY A 130 -0.66 5.28 31.45
N CYS A 131 -0.83 4.99 30.15
CA CYS A 131 -1.56 3.81 29.72
C CYS A 131 -0.79 2.52 30.03
N GLY A 132 -1.45 1.54 30.64
CA GLY A 132 -0.92 0.21 30.92
C GLY A 132 -1.79 -0.93 30.37
N ARG A 133 -2.93 -0.59 29.73
CA ARG A 133 -3.86 -1.57 29.15
C ARG A 133 -4.19 -1.17 27.72
N PHE A 134 -3.91 -2.07 26.79
CA PHE A 134 -4.01 -1.80 25.36
C PHE A 134 -4.81 -2.86 24.65
N TRP A 135 -5.54 -2.46 23.63
CA TRP A 135 -5.97 -3.34 22.55
C TRP A 135 -5.23 -2.97 21.26
N PHE A 136 -5.09 -3.96 20.39
CA PHE A 136 -4.34 -3.84 19.16
C PHE A 136 -5.19 -4.34 17.98
N ILE A 137 -5.51 -3.45 17.05
CA ILE A 137 -6.24 -3.82 15.84
C ILE A 137 -5.29 -3.65 14.65
N MET A 138 -4.81 -4.81 14.18
CA MET A 138 -3.66 -4.94 13.32
C MET A 138 -4.06 -5.38 11.92
N GLY A 139 -3.15 -5.18 10.96
CA GLY A 139 -3.30 -5.60 9.58
C GLY A 139 -3.17 -7.12 9.39
N PRO A 140 -3.07 -7.60 8.12
CA PRO A 140 -2.98 -9.02 7.83
C PRO A 140 -1.79 -9.67 8.52
N PRO A 141 -1.97 -10.85 9.16
CA PRO A 141 -0.93 -11.49 9.95
C PRO A 141 0.27 -11.97 9.12
N ASN A 142 0.09 -12.17 7.82
CA ASN A 142 1.14 -12.55 6.87
C ASN A 142 1.85 -11.37 6.20
N ASN A 143 1.44 -10.14 6.46
CA ASN A 143 2.11 -8.94 5.96
C ASN A 143 3.37 -8.66 6.80
N TYR A 144 4.51 -8.50 6.14
CA TYR A 144 5.81 -8.32 6.82
C TYR A 144 5.85 -7.07 7.71
N GLU A 145 5.38 -5.92 7.22
CA GLU A 145 5.38 -4.69 8.01
C GLU A 145 4.50 -4.81 9.25
N ASN A 146 3.33 -5.47 9.10
CA ASN A 146 2.46 -5.76 10.24
C ASN A 146 3.15 -6.64 11.27
N GLN A 147 3.87 -7.68 10.85
CA GLN A 147 4.63 -8.55 11.76
C GLN A 147 5.70 -7.77 12.54
N VAL A 148 6.41 -6.86 11.86
CA VAL A 148 7.42 -6.01 12.47
C VAL A 148 6.80 -5.02 13.46
N ARG A 149 5.64 -4.41 13.15
CA ARG A 149 4.89 -3.56 14.10
C ARG A 149 4.47 -4.34 15.33
N VAL A 150 3.88 -5.52 15.14
CA VAL A 150 3.47 -6.40 16.28
C VAL A 150 4.66 -6.80 17.14
N ALA A 151 5.79 -7.16 16.54
CA ALA A 151 7.01 -7.48 17.28
C ALA A 151 7.47 -6.28 18.14
N GLY A 152 7.50 -5.07 17.54
CA GLY A 152 7.85 -3.84 18.25
C GLY A 152 6.95 -3.57 19.46
N LEU A 153 5.62 -3.74 19.31
CA LEU A 153 4.65 -3.60 20.40
C LEU A 153 4.90 -4.61 21.53
N LYS A 154 5.02 -5.89 21.19
CA LYS A 154 5.24 -6.96 22.15
C LYS A 154 6.58 -6.82 22.91
N ASP A 155 7.63 -6.40 22.22
CA ASP A 155 8.94 -6.17 22.83
C ASP A 155 8.92 -4.96 23.77
N TYR A 156 8.26 -3.86 23.38
CA TYR A 156 8.08 -2.72 24.28
C TYR A 156 7.33 -3.11 25.55
N MET A 157 6.19 -3.79 25.42
CA MET A 157 5.40 -4.22 26.58
C MET A 157 6.18 -5.14 27.50
N ARG A 158 6.90 -6.12 26.95
CA ARG A 158 7.75 -7.02 27.75
C ARG A 158 8.83 -6.28 28.52
N SER A 159 9.52 -5.34 27.87
CA SER A 159 10.62 -4.57 28.49
C SER A 159 10.15 -3.61 29.59
N HIS A 160 8.88 -3.19 29.55
CA HIS A 160 8.30 -2.26 30.53
C HIS A 160 7.34 -2.94 31.51
N GLY A 161 7.24 -4.28 31.50
CA GLY A 161 6.39 -5.02 32.43
C GLY A 161 4.89 -4.81 32.23
N ILE A 162 4.48 -4.39 31.01
CA ILE A 162 3.08 -4.20 30.63
C ILE A 162 2.50 -5.58 30.27
N ALA A 163 1.49 -6.02 31.01
CA ALA A 163 0.83 -7.29 30.74
C ALA A 163 -0.04 -7.21 29.48
N TYR A 164 0.01 -8.25 28.67
CA TYR A 164 -0.85 -8.43 27.49
C TYR A 164 -1.15 -9.90 27.26
N GLN A 165 -2.21 -10.18 26.52
CA GLN A 165 -2.59 -11.51 26.05
C GLN A 165 -2.73 -11.51 24.54
N GLU A 166 -2.62 -12.68 23.89
CA GLU A 166 -2.81 -12.77 22.44
C GLU A 166 -4.23 -12.37 22.01
N GLN A 167 -5.21 -12.55 22.87
CA GLN A 167 -6.60 -12.11 22.64
C GLN A 167 -6.80 -10.58 22.64
N ASP A 168 -5.81 -9.79 23.09
CA ASP A 168 -5.83 -8.33 23.01
C ASP A 168 -5.51 -7.83 21.59
N PHE A 169 -5.11 -8.75 20.69
CA PHE A 169 -4.79 -8.49 19.29
C PHE A 169 -5.88 -9.02 18.38
N TYR A 170 -6.41 -8.15 17.53
CA TYR A 170 -7.29 -8.51 16.41
C TYR A 170 -6.55 -8.31 15.10
N TYR A 171 -6.70 -9.22 14.14
CA TYR A 171 -6.01 -9.19 12.85
C TYR A 171 -7.00 -9.39 11.71
N GLU A 172 -6.97 -8.49 10.70
CA GLU A 172 -7.78 -8.67 9.48
C GLU A 172 -7.09 -7.98 8.29
N SER A 173 -7.57 -6.81 7.86
CA SER A 173 -7.08 -6.03 6.74
C SER A 173 -6.64 -4.63 7.22
N TYR A 174 -6.17 -3.79 6.29
CA TYR A 174 -5.93 -2.36 6.59
C TYR A 174 -7.16 -1.48 6.29
N ALA A 175 -8.30 -2.07 6.02
CA ALA A 175 -9.52 -1.36 5.68
C ALA A 175 -10.24 -0.80 6.92
N TYR A 176 -11.09 0.18 6.70
CA TYR A 176 -11.98 0.76 7.72
C TYR A 176 -12.80 -0.31 8.47
N GLN A 177 -13.32 -1.31 7.74
CA GLN A 177 -14.13 -2.39 8.33
C GLN A 177 -13.35 -3.23 9.36
N CYS A 178 -12.05 -3.39 9.19
CA CYS A 178 -11.21 -4.05 10.20
C CYS A 178 -11.29 -3.33 11.57
N GLY A 179 -11.31 -2.00 11.56
CA GLY A 179 -11.48 -1.20 12.77
C GLY A 179 -12.82 -1.45 13.45
N VAL A 180 -13.90 -1.47 12.67
CA VAL A 180 -15.25 -1.75 13.16
C VAL A 180 -15.34 -3.17 13.73
N HIS A 181 -14.96 -4.18 12.95
CA HIS A 181 -15.00 -5.58 13.36
C HIS A 181 -14.10 -5.88 14.58
N GLY A 182 -12.90 -5.32 14.59
CA GLY A 182 -11.93 -5.50 15.67
C GLY A 182 -12.43 -4.90 16.97
N PHE A 183 -12.97 -3.68 16.93
CA PHE A 183 -13.57 -3.05 18.10
C PHE A 183 -14.74 -3.88 18.64
N GLU A 184 -15.71 -4.26 17.81
CA GLU A 184 -16.88 -5.04 18.21
C GLU A 184 -16.47 -6.41 18.81
N TYR A 185 -15.50 -7.07 18.20
CA TYR A 185 -14.97 -8.34 18.68
C TYR A 185 -14.35 -8.21 20.09
N LEU A 186 -13.42 -7.26 20.25
CA LEU A 186 -12.71 -7.06 21.51
C LEU A 186 -13.64 -6.53 22.62
N TYR A 187 -14.57 -5.63 22.28
CA TYR A 187 -15.56 -5.11 23.21
C TYR A 187 -16.48 -6.21 23.76
N LYS A 188 -16.95 -7.10 22.88
CA LYS A 188 -17.74 -8.27 23.29
C LYS A 188 -16.90 -9.27 24.10
N LEU A 189 -15.66 -9.54 23.72
CA LEU A 189 -14.79 -10.47 24.41
C LEU A 189 -14.45 -10.02 25.83
N SER A 190 -14.31 -8.72 26.02
CA SER A 190 -13.99 -8.10 27.31
C SER A 190 -15.21 -7.83 28.21
N ASP A 191 -16.41 -8.23 27.79
CA ASP A 191 -17.66 -7.92 28.48
C ASP A 191 -17.85 -6.41 28.74
N GLY A 192 -17.45 -5.58 27.76
CA GLY A 192 -17.52 -4.13 27.81
C GLY A 192 -16.42 -3.45 28.65
N TYR A 193 -15.42 -4.20 29.11
CA TYR A 193 -14.29 -3.61 29.84
C TYR A 193 -13.31 -2.98 28.85
N MET A 194 -13.17 -1.65 28.92
CA MET A 194 -12.37 -0.89 27.96
C MET A 194 -10.88 -0.86 28.30
N PRO A 195 -9.99 -0.85 27.28
CA PRO A 195 -8.59 -0.54 27.45
C PRO A 195 -8.40 0.96 27.71
N GLU A 196 -7.19 1.37 28.03
CA GLU A 196 -6.85 2.81 28.13
C GLU A 196 -6.47 3.39 26.76
N ALA A 197 -5.96 2.53 25.87
CA ALA A 197 -5.70 2.92 24.50
C ALA A 197 -5.87 1.76 23.52
N ILE A 198 -6.26 2.08 22.28
CA ILE A 198 -6.31 1.17 21.13
C ILE A 198 -5.28 1.63 20.10
N ILE A 199 -4.33 0.76 19.79
CA ILE A 199 -3.30 0.99 18.78
C ILE A 199 -3.71 0.29 17.49
N CYS A 200 -3.88 1.07 16.42
CA CYS A 200 -4.32 0.59 15.13
C CYS A 200 -3.17 0.58 14.11
N ALA A 201 -3.16 -0.45 13.25
CA ALA A 201 -2.12 -0.59 12.23
C ALA A 201 -2.26 0.39 11.06
N SER A 202 -3.37 1.10 10.93
CA SER A 202 -3.56 2.19 9.96
C SER A 202 -4.58 3.23 10.43
N ASP A 203 -4.59 4.39 9.79
CA ASP A 203 -5.57 5.43 10.09
C ASP A 203 -7.00 5.04 9.71
N ASN A 204 -7.16 4.24 8.64
CA ASN A 204 -8.47 3.72 8.28
C ASN A 204 -9.06 2.84 9.39
N ILE A 205 -8.22 1.98 9.97
CA ILE A 205 -8.61 1.15 11.13
C ILE A 205 -8.99 2.05 12.31
N ALA A 206 -8.18 3.08 12.60
CA ALA A 206 -8.41 4.00 13.70
C ALA A 206 -9.76 4.74 13.57
N VAL A 207 -10.09 5.21 12.37
CA VAL A 207 -11.41 5.81 12.08
C VAL A 207 -12.52 4.79 12.33
N GLY A 208 -12.37 3.55 11.86
CA GLY A 208 -13.35 2.48 12.08
C GLY A 208 -13.60 2.19 13.57
N VAL A 209 -12.52 2.20 14.38
CA VAL A 209 -12.61 2.08 15.85
C VAL A 209 -13.41 3.23 16.46
N CYS A 210 -13.13 4.47 16.05
CA CYS A 210 -13.83 5.64 16.57
C CYS A 210 -15.33 5.59 16.26
N GLU A 211 -15.70 5.21 15.04
CA GLU A 211 -17.12 5.08 14.64
C GLU A 211 -17.83 3.95 15.39
N ALA A 212 -17.19 2.78 15.52
CA ALA A 212 -17.76 1.67 16.27
C ALA A 212 -17.95 2.04 17.75
N ALA A 213 -16.97 2.68 18.36
CA ALA A 213 -17.04 3.16 19.74
C ALA A 213 -18.21 4.18 19.94
N ALA A 214 -18.37 5.10 19.00
CA ALA A 214 -19.47 6.08 19.05
C ALA A 214 -20.86 5.40 19.04
N ASN A 215 -21.02 4.28 18.31
CA ASN A 215 -22.26 3.49 18.32
C ASN A 215 -22.57 2.87 19.70
N HIS A 216 -21.57 2.69 20.55
CA HIS A 216 -21.69 2.26 21.95
C HIS A 216 -21.77 3.43 22.95
N GLY A 217 -21.82 4.68 22.46
CA GLY A 217 -21.85 5.89 23.30
C GLY A 217 -20.51 6.23 23.95
N LEU A 218 -19.42 5.61 23.50
CA LEU A 218 -18.06 5.86 23.94
C LEU A 218 -17.40 6.99 23.12
N ARG A 219 -16.51 7.75 23.74
CA ARG A 219 -15.92 8.94 23.18
C ARG A 219 -14.38 8.86 23.18
N VAL A 220 -13.80 9.20 22.07
CA VAL A 220 -12.35 9.35 21.92
C VAL A 220 -12.01 10.85 21.95
N PRO A 221 -11.10 11.32 22.77
CA PRO A 221 -10.19 10.61 23.69
C PRO A 221 -10.71 10.46 25.15
N GLN A 222 -11.96 10.81 25.45
CA GLN A 222 -12.43 10.96 26.83
C GLN A 222 -12.52 9.61 27.57
N ASP A 223 -12.91 8.55 26.89
CA ASP A 223 -13.14 7.23 27.51
C ASP A 223 -11.93 6.30 27.27
N PHE A 224 -11.21 6.46 26.14
CA PHE A 224 -9.95 5.80 25.80
C PHE A 224 -9.25 6.53 24.65
N TYR A 225 -7.97 6.23 24.43
CA TYR A 225 -7.17 6.81 23.35
C TYR A 225 -7.16 5.91 22.12
N VAL A 226 -7.00 6.51 20.93
CA VAL A 226 -6.85 5.78 19.66
C VAL A 226 -5.65 6.33 18.90
N THR A 227 -4.85 5.44 18.30
CA THR A 227 -3.79 5.83 17.38
C THR A 227 -3.86 5.06 16.08
N GLY A 228 -3.46 5.69 14.99
CA GLY A 228 -3.36 5.11 13.67
C GLY A 228 -1.92 5.00 13.18
N PHE A 229 -1.79 4.84 11.87
CA PHE A 229 -0.53 4.76 11.13
C PHE A 229 -0.76 5.20 9.69
N ASP A 230 0.28 5.73 9.01
CA ASP A 230 0.37 6.16 7.62
C ASP A 230 0.13 7.65 7.36
N ASN A 231 -0.43 8.40 8.29
CA ASN A 231 -0.79 9.82 8.12
C ASN A 231 -1.56 10.08 6.83
N PHE A 232 -2.66 9.37 6.65
CA PHE A 232 -3.61 9.69 5.58
C PHE A 232 -4.28 11.04 5.85
N ASP A 233 -4.68 11.75 4.80
CA ASP A 233 -5.43 13.00 4.94
C ASP A 233 -6.63 12.85 5.89
N LYS A 234 -7.27 11.69 5.88
CA LYS A 234 -8.38 11.33 6.78
C LYS A 234 -8.02 11.47 8.25
N ALA A 235 -6.77 11.19 8.65
CA ALA A 235 -6.34 11.31 10.03
C ALA A 235 -6.42 12.77 10.53
N ALA A 236 -6.05 13.73 9.67
CA ALA A 236 -6.08 15.14 9.99
C ALA A 236 -7.48 15.77 9.96
N TYR A 237 -8.37 15.25 9.10
CA TYR A 237 -9.71 15.81 8.88
C TYR A 237 -10.83 15.11 9.65
N TYR A 238 -10.57 13.93 10.20
CA TYR A 238 -11.50 13.26 11.10
C TYR A 238 -11.63 13.99 12.45
N VAL A 239 -12.73 13.83 13.14
CA VAL A 239 -12.95 14.41 14.47
C VAL A 239 -13.30 13.32 15.48
N PRO A 240 -12.41 13.07 16.47
CA PRO A 240 -11.14 13.78 16.78
C PRO A 240 -10.02 13.47 15.78
N LYS A 241 -9.11 14.42 15.52
CA LYS A 241 -7.94 14.18 14.67
C LYS A 241 -7.15 12.98 15.16
N ILE A 242 -6.83 12.05 14.28
CA ILE A 242 -6.19 10.79 14.64
C ILE A 242 -4.68 10.98 14.84
N THR A 243 -4.19 10.72 16.04
CA THR A 243 -2.77 10.55 16.34
C THR A 243 -2.21 9.43 15.46
N THR A 244 -1.11 9.67 14.74
CA THR A 244 -0.63 8.76 13.71
C THR A 244 0.88 8.77 13.58
N ILE A 245 1.42 7.85 12.79
CA ILE A 245 2.81 7.83 12.37
C ILE A 245 2.85 8.15 10.88
N GLY A 246 3.47 9.30 10.55
CA GLY A 246 3.60 9.75 9.17
C GLY A 246 4.92 9.37 8.54
N HIS A 247 4.91 9.26 7.21
CA HIS A 247 6.10 9.15 6.37
C HIS A 247 5.83 9.71 4.97
N ILE A 248 6.89 10.14 4.29
CA ILE A 248 6.81 10.63 2.91
C ILE A 248 6.93 9.43 1.97
N ARG A 249 5.84 9.09 1.28
CA ARG A 249 5.77 7.89 0.44
C ARG A 249 6.66 7.99 -0.79
N GLU A 250 6.74 9.17 -1.39
CA GLU A 250 7.61 9.48 -2.53
C GLU A 250 9.08 9.25 -2.18
N GLU A 251 9.48 9.44 -0.91
CA GLU A 251 10.86 9.21 -0.44
C GLU A 251 11.28 7.75 -0.64
N VAL A 252 10.38 6.80 -0.52
CA VAL A 252 10.66 5.37 -0.76
C VAL A 252 11.09 5.15 -2.22
N GLY A 253 10.32 5.65 -3.17
CA GLY A 253 10.65 5.57 -4.59
C GLY A 253 11.92 6.33 -4.93
N TYR A 254 12.09 7.53 -4.40
CA TYR A 254 13.29 8.36 -4.56
C TYR A 254 14.54 7.60 -4.09
N ARG A 255 14.47 6.98 -2.92
CA ARG A 255 15.57 6.21 -2.33
C ARG A 255 15.90 4.98 -3.18
N CYS A 256 14.90 4.29 -3.73
CA CYS A 256 15.12 3.17 -4.64
C CYS A 256 15.93 3.59 -5.87
N ALA A 257 15.56 4.69 -6.51
CA ALA A 257 16.30 5.22 -7.66
C ALA A 257 17.72 5.67 -7.27
N ASP A 258 17.87 6.37 -6.14
CA ASP A 258 19.16 6.82 -5.64
C ASP A 258 20.14 5.64 -5.43
N ILE A 259 19.66 4.56 -4.83
CA ILE A 259 20.45 3.34 -4.61
C ILE A 259 20.91 2.75 -5.94
N LEU A 260 20.03 2.59 -6.92
CA LEU A 260 20.40 2.03 -8.24
C LEU A 260 21.42 2.91 -8.95
N LEU A 261 21.23 4.22 -8.97
CA LEU A 261 22.14 5.19 -9.58
C LEU A 261 23.54 5.12 -8.94
N ARG A 262 23.61 5.09 -7.62
CA ARG A 262 24.87 4.97 -6.88
C ARG A 262 25.59 3.64 -7.15
N ILE A 263 24.86 2.52 -7.17
CA ILE A 263 25.42 1.21 -7.51
C ILE A 263 25.99 1.22 -8.94
N TRP A 264 25.29 1.80 -9.91
CA TRP A 264 25.75 1.91 -11.28
C TRP A 264 27.00 2.79 -11.43
N ASN A 265 27.17 3.76 -10.52
CA ASN A 265 28.38 4.59 -10.45
C ASN A 265 29.52 3.93 -9.66
N GLY A 266 29.34 2.68 -9.19
CA GLY A 266 30.36 1.94 -8.45
C GLY A 266 30.49 2.35 -6.98
N GLU A 267 29.50 3.06 -6.44
CA GLU A 267 29.50 3.46 -5.04
C GLU A 267 29.03 2.30 -4.13
N HIS A 268 29.55 2.29 -2.91
CA HIS A 268 29.03 1.40 -1.87
C HIS A 268 27.68 1.93 -1.35
N VAL A 269 26.71 1.03 -1.20
CA VAL A 269 25.40 1.31 -0.65
C VAL A 269 25.08 0.29 0.45
N ASP A 270 24.56 0.77 1.56
CA ASP A 270 24.11 -0.09 2.66
C ASP A 270 22.94 -0.97 2.21
N LYS A 271 22.88 -2.18 2.77
CA LYS A 271 21.82 -3.14 2.44
C LYS A 271 20.45 -2.71 2.93
N PHE A 272 20.40 -2.05 4.09
CA PHE A 272 19.16 -1.57 4.72
C PHE A 272 19.09 -0.05 4.65
N ASN A 273 18.04 0.46 4.02
CA ASN A 273 17.82 1.89 3.83
C ASN A 273 16.42 2.26 4.33
N TYR A 274 16.39 2.90 5.50
CA TYR A 274 15.15 3.39 6.08
C TYR A 274 14.86 4.81 5.63
N THR A 275 13.59 5.07 5.28
CA THR A 275 13.06 6.41 5.09
C THR A 275 12.55 6.97 6.42
N SER A 276 12.42 8.27 6.50
CA SER A 276 12.04 8.96 7.74
C SER A 276 10.59 8.69 8.14
N THR A 277 10.36 8.61 9.46
CA THR A 277 9.03 8.55 10.05
C THR A 277 8.91 9.58 11.16
N GLU A 278 7.70 10.12 11.36
CA GLU A 278 7.38 11.06 12.42
C GLU A 278 6.11 10.62 13.15
N CYS A 279 6.14 10.66 14.49
CA CYS A 279 4.92 10.50 15.29
C CYS A 279 4.21 11.86 15.37
N ILE A 280 2.96 11.89 14.95
CA ILE A 280 2.11 13.08 14.94
C ILE A 280 1.04 12.89 16.00
N PHE A 281 1.14 13.67 17.07
CA PHE A 281 0.27 13.54 18.24
C PHE A 281 -0.87 14.55 18.15
N TRP A 282 -2.09 14.04 18.03
CA TRP A 282 -3.32 14.80 17.87
C TRP A 282 -4.39 14.45 18.90
N ASP A 283 -5.61 14.92 18.65
CA ASP A 283 -6.73 14.89 19.60
C ASP A 283 -7.07 13.48 20.10
N SER A 284 -6.96 12.44 19.25
CA SER A 284 -7.37 11.09 19.59
C SER A 284 -6.52 10.41 20.68
N CYS A 285 -5.33 10.93 20.97
CA CYS A 285 -4.54 10.55 22.16
C CYS A 285 -4.61 11.58 23.30
N GLY A 286 -5.50 12.57 23.19
CA GLY A 286 -5.65 13.63 24.20
C GLY A 286 -4.60 14.74 24.11
N CYS A 287 -3.70 14.69 23.15
CA CYS A 287 -2.78 15.80 22.85
C CYS A 287 -3.51 16.88 22.06
N LYS A 288 -3.23 18.16 22.38
CA LYS A 288 -3.76 19.27 21.59
C LYS A 288 -2.93 19.44 20.34
N SER A 289 -3.60 19.55 19.20
CA SER A 289 -2.97 19.89 17.94
C SER A 289 -3.05 21.40 17.72
N ASP A 290 -1.90 22.04 17.50
CA ASP A 290 -1.85 23.43 17.03
C ASP A 290 -2.00 23.52 15.50
N THR A 291 -2.14 22.37 14.81
CA THR A 291 -2.28 22.32 13.35
C THR A 291 -3.69 22.71 12.97
N GLU A 292 -3.87 23.89 12.41
CA GLU A 292 -5.12 24.25 11.74
C GLU A 292 -5.23 23.48 10.43
N VAL A 293 -6.39 22.86 10.21
CA VAL A 293 -6.73 22.21 8.93
C VAL A 293 -7.80 23.03 8.24
N ASP A 294 -7.59 23.28 6.95
CA ASP A 294 -8.59 23.98 6.12
C ASP A 294 -9.66 22.98 5.66
N HIS A 295 -10.67 22.78 6.52
CA HIS A 295 -11.80 21.91 6.22
C HIS A 295 -12.57 22.35 4.97
N ALA A 296 -12.63 23.65 4.67
CA ALA A 296 -13.38 24.15 3.51
C ALA A 296 -12.68 23.79 2.19
N THR A 297 -11.38 24.01 2.10
CA THR A 297 -10.61 23.61 0.92
C THR A 297 -10.59 22.09 0.76
N HIS A 298 -10.44 21.32 1.85
CA HIS A 298 -10.49 19.87 1.81
C HIS A 298 -11.86 19.36 1.30
N ALA A 299 -12.96 19.85 1.87
CA ALA A 299 -14.30 19.48 1.45
C ALA A 299 -14.54 19.80 -0.04
N LYS A 300 -14.08 20.97 -0.51
CA LYS A 300 -14.14 21.33 -1.92
C LYS A 300 -13.34 20.37 -2.79
N GLY A 301 -12.12 20.04 -2.38
CA GLY A 301 -11.28 19.06 -3.10
C GLY A 301 -11.94 17.69 -3.16
N GLN A 302 -12.53 17.24 -2.04
CA GLN A 302 -13.25 15.96 -1.99
C GLN A 302 -14.46 15.93 -2.93
N ILE A 303 -15.24 17.01 -2.97
CA ILE A 303 -16.40 17.11 -3.88
C ILE A 303 -15.94 17.02 -5.35
N ILE A 304 -14.86 17.73 -5.70
CA ILE A 304 -14.31 17.68 -7.07
C ILE A 304 -13.82 16.26 -7.40
N TYR A 305 -13.10 15.65 -6.47
CA TYR A 305 -12.61 14.28 -6.63
C TYR A 305 -13.75 13.26 -6.81
N ASP A 306 -14.82 13.39 -6.04
CA ASP A 306 -16.01 12.52 -6.12
C ASP A 306 -16.71 12.69 -7.48
N ILE A 307 -16.83 13.92 -8.00
CA ILE A 307 -17.37 14.19 -9.33
C ILE A 307 -16.50 13.56 -10.42
N GLU A 308 -15.20 13.85 -10.41
CA GLU A 308 -14.26 13.30 -11.41
C GLU A 308 -14.22 11.75 -11.37
N THR A 309 -14.30 11.16 -10.17
CA THR A 309 -14.32 9.71 -9.99
C THR A 309 -15.61 9.11 -10.56
N THR A 310 -16.76 9.72 -10.28
CA THR A 310 -18.05 9.26 -10.81
C THR A 310 -18.09 9.35 -12.34
N GLU A 311 -17.63 10.46 -12.92
CA GLU A 311 -17.55 10.61 -14.38
C GLU A 311 -16.63 9.56 -15.01
N PHE A 312 -15.48 9.28 -14.39
CA PHE A 312 -14.56 8.24 -14.84
C PHE A 312 -15.19 6.84 -14.76
N GLU A 313 -15.86 6.51 -13.66
CA GLU A 313 -16.54 5.22 -13.47
C GLU A 313 -17.65 5.03 -14.51
N GLU A 314 -18.44 6.07 -14.83
CA GLU A 314 -19.46 6.03 -15.88
C GLU A 314 -18.83 5.78 -17.27
N GLN A 315 -17.69 6.39 -17.56
CA GLN A 315 -16.95 6.15 -18.80
C GLN A 315 -16.43 4.72 -18.91
N VAL A 316 -15.88 4.17 -17.81
CA VAL A 316 -15.41 2.78 -17.77
C VAL A 316 -16.57 1.80 -17.97
N LEU A 317 -17.70 2.00 -17.29
CA LEU A 317 -18.90 1.17 -17.46
C LEU A 317 -19.43 1.22 -18.90
N THR A 318 -19.45 2.41 -19.51
CA THR A 318 -19.83 2.58 -20.92
C THR A 318 -18.90 1.81 -21.84
N LEU A 319 -17.59 1.91 -21.62
CA LEU A 319 -16.59 1.16 -22.37
C LEU A 319 -16.79 -0.35 -22.23
N GLU A 320 -16.94 -0.85 -21.00
CA GLU A 320 -17.20 -2.26 -20.76
C GLU A 320 -18.43 -2.75 -21.53
N TYR A 321 -19.53 -2.01 -21.47
CA TYR A 321 -20.75 -2.33 -22.20
C TYR A 321 -20.51 -2.39 -23.72
N GLU A 322 -19.82 -1.40 -24.28
CA GLU A 322 -19.53 -1.35 -25.72
C GLU A 322 -18.57 -2.48 -26.15
N LEU A 323 -17.53 -2.75 -25.34
CA LEU A 323 -16.60 -3.84 -25.63
C LEU A 323 -17.28 -5.21 -25.58
N MET A 324 -18.21 -5.44 -24.65
CA MET A 324 -19.00 -6.67 -24.58
C MET A 324 -19.88 -6.90 -25.81
N ASN A 325 -20.29 -5.85 -26.51
CA ASN A 325 -21.10 -5.92 -27.72
C ASN A 325 -20.26 -6.04 -29.00
N CYS A 326 -18.95 -5.86 -28.94
CA CYS A 326 -18.07 -6.00 -30.07
C CYS A 326 -17.96 -7.45 -30.54
N LYS A 327 -18.07 -7.67 -31.86
CA LYS A 327 -17.93 -8.99 -32.48
C LYS A 327 -16.57 -9.18 -33.14
N THR A 328 -15.81 -8.13 -33.30
CA THR A 328 -14.52 -8.13 -33.99
C THR A 328 -13.52 -7.22 -33.28
N VAL A 329 -12.23 -7.53 -33.40
CA VAL A 329 -11.13 -6.69 -32.91
C VAL A 329 -11.20 -5.29 -33.52
N LYS A 330 -11.64 -5.17 -34.78
CA LYS A 330 -11.83 -3.89 -35.46
C LYS A 330 -12.92 -3.04 -34.79
N GLU A 331 -13.97 -3.64 -34.27
CA GLU A 331 -14.99 -2.92 -33.50
C GLU A 331 -14.43 -2.47 -32.16
N MET A 332 -13.71 -3.34 -31.45
CA MET A 332 -13.03 -3.00 -30.19
C MET A 332 -12.08 -1.81 -30.37
N SER A 333 -11.27 -1.80 -31.42
CA SER A 333 -10.29 -0.74 -31.68
C SER A 333 -10.90 0.64 -31.92
N ARG A 334 -12.22 0.76 -32.15
CA ARG A 334 -12.92 2.06 -32.27
C ARG A 334 -13.23 2.68 -30.90
N TRP A 335 -13.46 1.84 -29.89
CA TRP A 335 -13.80 2.32 -28.55
C TRP A 335 -12.58 2.67 -27.70
N ILE A 336 -11.44 2.01 -27.95
CA ILE A 336 -10.20 2.26 -27.21
C ILE A 336 -9.76 3.74 -27.27
N PRO A 337 -9.74 4.43 -28.44
CA PRO A 337 -9.35 5.84 -28.50
C PRO A 337 -10.25 6.78 -27.71
N GLU A 338 -11.52 6.43 -27.54
CA GLU A 338 -12.48 7.24 -26.76
C GLU A 338 -12.11 7.28 -25.26
N CYS A 339 -11.33 6.29 -24.78
CA CYS A 339 -10.93 6.18 -23.39
C CYS A 339 -9.57 6.81 -23.08
N ILE A 340 -8.74 7.04 -24.12
CA ILE A 340 -7.39 7.62 -23.95
C ILE A 340 -7.40 8.94 -23.17
N PRO A 341 -8.31 9.91 -23.47
CA PRO A 341 -8.38 11.16 -22.72
C PRO A 341 -8.68 10.97 -21.23
N ALA A 342 -9.59 10.05 -20.90
CA ALA A 342 -9.95 9.73 -19.52
C ALA A 342 -8.78 9.05 -18.77
N MET A 343 -8.01 8.22 -19.45
CA MET A 343 -6.84 7.53 -18.90
C MET A 343 -5.62 8.45 -18.73
N LYS A 344 -5.67 9.67 -19.26
CA LYS A 344 -4.55 10.64 -19.20
C LYS A 344 -3.22 10.04 -19.69
N CYS A 345 -3.26 9.20 -20.74
CA CYS A 345 -2.09 8.59 -21.37
C CYS A 345 -1.86 9.14 -22.79
N ASP A 346 -0.60 9.17 -23.22
CA ASP A 346 -0.22 9.68 -24.54
C ASP A 346 -0.44 8.63 -25.64
N ALA A 347 -0.42 7.34 -25.28
CA ALA A 347 -0.62 6.23 -26.20
C ALA A 347 -1.15 4.99 -25.47
N MET A 348 -1.91 4.18 -26.18
CA MET A 348 -2.39 2.88 -25.73
C MET A 348 -2.08 1.83 -26.78
N TYR A 349 -1.65 0.66 -26.34
CA TYR A 349 -1.38 -0.50 -27.19
C TYR A 349 -2.25 -1.67 -26.75
N LEU A 350 -3.00 -2.22 -27.69
CA LEU A 350 -3.73 -3.47 -27.49
C LEU A 350 -2.85 -4.62 -27.97
N VAL A 351 -2.45 -5.45 -27.05
CA VAL A 351 -1.67 -6.67 -27.33
C VAL A 351 -2.62 -7.85 -27.31
N LEU A 352 -2.72 -8.55 -28.43
CA LEU A 352 -3.58 -9.73 -28.57
C LEU A 352 -2.73 -10.95 -28.86
N ASP A 353 -3.15 -12.07 -28.30
CA ASP A 353 -2.63 -13.38 -28.64
C ASP A 353 -3.14 -13.82 -30.02
N ASP A 354 -2.28 -14.37 -30.87
CA ASP A 354 -2.64 -14.93 -32.17
C ASP A 354 -3.69 -16.03 -32.09
N HIS A 355 -3.78 -16.69 -30.94
CA HIS A 355 -4.70 -17.79 -30.66
C HIS A 355 -5.95 -17.37 -29.87
N ILE A 356 -6.25 -16.07 -29.77
CA ILE A 356 -7.38 -15.54 -28.99
C ILE A 356 -8.72 -16.23 -29.33
N ASN A 357 -8.87 -16.73 -30.55
CA ASN A 357 -10.05 -17.46 -31.02
C ASN A 357 -9.96 -18.98 -30.86
N ASP A 358 -8.83 -19.51 -30.40
CA ASP A 358 -8.62 -20.96 -30.25
C ASP A 358 -8.71 -21.42 -28.80
N PHE A 359 -9.92 -21.43 -28.26
CA PHE A 359 -10.21 -21.82 -26.88
C PHE A 359 -9.83 -23.28 -26.53
N LYS A 360 -9.34 -24.07 -27.46
CA LYS A 360 -8.97 -25.48 -27.25
C LYS A 360 -7.51 -25.71 -26.86
N LYS A 361 -6.62 -24.71 -27.07
CA LYS A 361 -5.18 -24.83 -26.76
C LYS A 361 -4.78 -24.07 -25.49
N LYS A 362 -5.25 -24.51 -24.35
CA LYS A 362 -5.03 -23.87 -23.03
C LYS A 362 -3.63 -24.03 -22.42
N LYS A 363 -2.56 -24.46 -23.11
CA LYS A 363 -1.31 -24.87 -22.45
C LYS A 363 0.02 -24.53 -23.12
N GLU A 364 0.07 -23.74 -24.19
CA GLU A 364 1.34 -23.36 -24.81
C GLU A 364 1.58 -21.87 -24.66
N LEU A 365 2.85 -21.47 -24.53
CA LEU A 365 3.30 -20.09 -24.45
C LEU A 365 2.79 -19.30 -25.66
N TYR A 366 2.15 -18.18 -25.40
CA TYR A 366 1.50 -17.33 -26.41
C TYR A 366 2.50 -16.37 -27.05
N ASP A 367 2.44 -16.24 -28.38
CA ASP A 367 3.12 -15.16 -29.11
C ASP A 367 2.21 -13.93 -29.15
N PHE A 368 2.74 -12.78 -28.71
CA PHE A 368 2.01 -11.52 -28.65
C PHE A 368 2.39 -10.63 -29.82
N HIS A 369 1.38 -10.08 -30.53
CA HIS A 369 1.58 -9.03 -31.52
C HIS A 369 1.05 -7.69 -31.02
N ILE A 370 1.85 -6.63 -31.23
CA ILE A 370 1.44 -5.25 -30.95
C ILE A 370 0.70 -4.70 -32.15
N ILE A 371 -0.55 -4.28 -31.93
CA ILE A 371 -1.36 -3.58 -32.94
C ILE A 371 -1.27 -2.08 -32.62
N GLN A 372 -0.72 -1.30 -33.56
CA GLN A 372 -0.68 0.17 -33.48
C GLN A 372 -1.95 0.79 -34.02
#